data_fb76a25350c513e68803dfb4af469a6f
#
_entry.id   fb76a25350c513e68803dfb4af469a6f
#
_cell.length_a   1.000
_cell.length_b   1.000
_cell.length_c   1.000
_cell.angle_alpha   90.00
_cell.angle_beta   90.00
_cell.angle_gamma   90.00
#
_symmetry.space_group_name_H-M   'P 1'
#
loop_
_entity.id
_entity.type
_entity.pdbx_description
1 polymer ?
#
loop_
_entity_poly.entity_id
_entity_poly.type
_entity_poly.pdbx_seq_one_letter_code
_entity_poly.pdbx_strand_id
1 'polypeptide(L)'
;PLLLAKPRRLVVVNRSLDKAEALVLRHRAHPSLQKALQETALSTQPLASPGGPFDVVINASASSLSGAAVPVPASVLKTGTLVYDMMYGPAAAPLLQWARDHGGIGRDGLGMLIEQAAEAFLLWRGVRPPSALVLQEVRAAQP
;
A
#
# COMPACT_ATOMS: atom_id res chain seq x y z
N PRO A 1 -2.40 2.54 -10.81
CA PRO A 1 -3.54 1.71 -10.36
C PRO A 1 -4.44 2.44 -9.36
N LEU A 2 -3.92 3.03 -8.26
CA LEU A 2 -4.74 3.67 -7.23
C LEU A 2 -5.61 4.82 -7.77
N LEU A 3 -5.09 5.68 -8.63
CA LEU A 3 -5.87 6.75 -9.27
C LEU A 3 -7.00 6.20 -10.15
N LEU A 4 -6.81 5.02 -10.76
CA LEU A 4 -7.84 4.38 -11.58
C LEU A 4 -9.02 3.85 -10.73
N ALA A 5 -8.80 3.61 -9.43
CA ALA A 5 -9.85 3.28 -8.47
C ALA A 5 -10.63 4.52 -7.98
N LYS A 6 -10.24 5.72 -8.43
CA LYS A 6 -10.91 7.01 -8.17
C LYS A 6 -11.21 7.28 -6.69
N PRO A 7 -10.23 7.18 -5.79
CA PRO A 7 -10.46 7.58 -4.41
C PRO A 7 -10.78 9.08 -4.36
N ARG A 8 -11.60 9.52 -3.41
CA ARG A 8 -11.86 10.96 -3.25
C ARG A 8 -10.58 11.74 -2.97
N ARG A 9 -9.66 11.16 -2.19
CA ARG A 9 -8.39 11.76 -1.81
C ARG A 9 -7.29 10.71 -1.85
N LEU A 10 -6.17 11.06 -2.46
CA LEU A 10 -4.94 10.29 -2.45
C LEU A 10 -3.80 11.19 -1.98
N VAL A 11 -3.24 10.88 -0.82
CA VAL A 11 -2.12 11.60 -0.24
C VAL A 11 -0.86 10.76 -0.38
N VAL A 12 0.17 11.33 -0.98
CA VAL A 12 1.48 10.70 -1.09
C VAL A 12 2.40 11.34 -0.06
N VAL A 13 3.01 10.50 0.76
CA VAL A 13 3.99 10.93 1.76
C VAL A 13 5.32 10.19 1.54
N ASN A 14 6.41 10.87 1.82
CA ASN A 14 7.75 10.29 1.76
C ASN A 14 8.64 10.98 2.79
N ARG A 15 9.70 10.28 3.25
CA ARG A 15 10.72 10.89 4.13
C ARG A 15 11.33 12.15 3.48
N SER A 16 11.52 12.12 2.15
CA SER A 16 11.94 13.27 1.34
C SER A 16 10.70 13.84 0.64
N LEU A 17 10.22 15.00 1.10
CA LEU A 17 8.99 15.62 0.59
C LEU A 17 9.12 15.95 -0.91
N ASP A 18 10.28 16.42 -1.36
CA ASP A 18 10.59 16.71 -2.75
C ASP A 18 10.32 15.52 -3.70
N LYS A 19 10.62 14.30 -3.24
CA LYS A 19 10.34 13.07 -4.02
C LYS A 19 8.84 12.79 -4.14
N ALA A 20 8.08 13.06 -3.09
CA ALA A 20 6.63 12.92 -3.12
C ALA A 20 6.01 13.96 -4.06
N GLU A 21 6.49 15.22 -4.01
CA GLU A 21 6.06 16.31 -4.88
C GLU A 21 6.35 16.01 -6.35
N ALA A 22 7.57 15.58 -6.66
CA ALA A 22 7.95 15.17 -8.03
C ALA A 22 7.08 14.03 -8.55
N LEU A 23 6.74 13.04 -7.70
CA LEU A 23 5.85 11.94 -8.05
C LEU A 23 4.45 12.45 -8.38
N VAL A 24 3.87 13.30 -7.53
CA VAL A 24 2.54 13.87 -7.72
C VAL A 24 2.49 14.75 -8.97
N LEU A 25 3.50 15.62 -9.18
CA LEU A 25 3.59 16.48 -10.36
C LEU A 25 3.61 15.66 -11.65
N ARG A 26 4.44 14.62 -11.70
CA ARG A 26 4.51 13.70 -12.84
C ARG A 26 3.16 13.05 -13.16
N HIS A 27 2.44 12.60 -12.13
CA HIS A 27 1.13 11.98 -12.32
C HIS A 27 0.06 12.98 -12.74
N ARG A 28 0.10 14.19 -12.21
CA ARG A 28 -0.80 15.27 -12.65
C ARG A 28 -0.59 15.67 -14.10
N ALA A 29 0.64 15.62 -14.60
CA ALA A 29 0.96 15.93 -15.99
C ALA A 29 0.64 14.78 -16.96
N HIS A 30 0.34 13.57 -16.47
CA HIS A 30 0.17 12.41 -17.35
C HIS A 30 -1.20 12.42 -18.03
N PRO A 31 -1.25 12.41 -19.41
CA PRO A 31 -2.51 12.58 -20.15
C PRO A 31 -3.59 11.54 -19.78
N SER A 32 -3.21 10.26 -19.62
CA SER A 32 -4.16 9.18 -19.33
C SER A 32 -4.79 9.25 -17.94
N LEU A 33 -4.26 10.07 -17.04
CA LEU A 33 -4.75 10.20 -15.67
C LEU A 33 -5.68 11.41 -15.46
N GLN A 34 -5.84 12.28 -16.48
CA GLN A 34 -6.61 13.52 -16.34
C GLN A 34 -8.06 13.26 -15.90
N LYS A 35 -8.72 12.25 -16.46
CA LYS A 35 -10.08 11.88 -16.08
C LYS A 35 -10.17 11.44 -14.60
N ALA A 36 -9.22 10.62 -14.13
CA ALA A 36 -9.18 10.17 -12.73
C ALA A 36 -8.91 11.35 -11.77
N LEU A 37 -8.07 12.29 -12.17
CA LEU A 37 -7.72 13.47 -11.38
C LEU A 37 -8.86 14.50 -11.24
N GLN A 38 -9.88 14.45 -12.10
CA GLN A 38 -11.10 15.23 -11.90
C GLN A 38 -11.92 14.76 -10.69
N GLU A 39 -11.82 13.47 -10.36
CA GLU A 39 -12.57 12.85 -9.27
C GLU A 39 -11.71 12.62 -8.01
N THR A 40 -10.38 12.70 -8.13
CA THR A 40 -9.44 12.42 -7.05
C THR A 40 -8.60 13.65 -6.70
N ALA A 41 -8.70 14.11 -5.46
CA ALA A 41 -7.77 15.10 -4.89
C ALA A 41 -6.41 14.43 -4.61
N LEU A 42 -5.48 14.53 -5.56
CA LEU A 42 -4.11 14.04 -5.40
C LEU A 42 -3.23 15.12 -4.78
N SER A 43 -2.55 14.82 -3.67
CA SER A 43 -1.70 15.77 -2.95
C SER A 43 -0.50 15.10 -2.28
N THR A 44 0.42 15.93 -1.79
CA THR A 44 1.51 15.52 -0.90
C THR A 44 1.33 16.16 0.47
N GLN A 45 1.89 15.52 1.49
CA GLN A 45 2.01 16.05 2.84
C GLN A 45 3.35 15.57 3.45
N PRO A 46 3.87 16.29 4.46
CA PRO A 46 4.99 15.78 5.24
C PRO A 46 4.65 14.46 5.92
N LEU A 47 5.65 13.56 6.01
CA LEU A 47 5.47 12.24 6.62
C LEU A 47 5.01 12.32 8.08
N ALA A 48 5.48 13.34 8.82
CA ALA A 48 5.10 13.57 10.22
C ALA A 48 3.68 14.13 10.40
N SER A 49 3.08 14.70 9.35
CA SER A 49 1.74 15.32 9.38
C SER A 49 0.95 15.03 8.11
N PRO A 50 0.67 13.77 7.80
CA PRO A 50 0.04 13.36 6.53
C PRO A 50 -1.44 13.73 6.46
N GLY A 51 -2.00 14.23 7.56
CA GLY A 51 -3.44 14.40 7.72
C GLY A 51 -4.11 13.06 8.05
N GLY A 52 -5.41 12.99 7.84
CA GLY A 52 -6.20 11.79 8.14
C GLY A 52 -7.52 12.13 8.82
N PRO A 53 -8.24 11.15 9.33
CA PRO A 53 -7.98 9.73 9.13
C PRO A 53 -8.24 9.28 7.69
N PHE A 54 -7.68 8.13 7.32
CA PHE A 54 -7.83 7.50 6.00
C PHE A 54 -8.57 6.16 6.10
N ASP A 55 -9.22 5.75 5.01
CA ASP A 55 -9.83 4.41 4.89
C ASP A 55 -8.76 3.34 4.61
N VAL A 56 -7.70 3.74 3.89
CA VAL A 56 -6.59 2.87 3.50
C VAL A 56 -5.26 3.59 3.69
N VAL A 57 -4.32 2.91 4.32
CA VAL A 57 -2.91 3.32 4.45
C VAL A 57 -2.04 2.25 3.81
N ILE A 58 -1.17 2.63 2.86
CA ILE A 58 -0.28 1.71 2.15
C ILE A 58 1.16 2.07 2.44
N ASN A 59 1.91 1.15 3.03
CA ASN A 59 3.36 1.25 3.14
C ASN A 59 4.03 0.63 1.90
N ALA A 60 4.53 1.48 1.03
CA ALA A 60 5.31 1.10 -0.15
C ALA A 60 6.81 1.44 0.02
N SER A 61 7.26 1.64 1.26
CA SER A 61 8.65 1.96 1.56
C SER A 61 9.42 0.73 2.06
N ALA A 62 10.74 0.82 2.05
CA ALA A 62 11.61 -0.22 2.60
C ALA A 62 11.78 -0.12 4.15
N SER A 63 11.02 0.74 4.84
CA SER A 63 11.16 0.94 6.29
C SER A 63 10.94 -0.35 7.10
N SER A 64 10.01 -1.18 6.68
CA SER A 64 9.73 -2.48 7.31
C SER A 64 10.93 -3.44 7.27
N LEU A 65 11.81 -3.34 6.27
CA LEU A 65 13.01 -4.19 6.17
C LEU A 65 14.05 -3.86 7.24
N SER A 66 14.10 -2.64 7.72
CA SER A 66 15.06 -2.19 8.73
C SER A 66 14.54 -2.30 10.16
N GLY A 67 13.31 -2.81 10.36
CA GLY A 67 12.66 -2.83 11.67
C GLY A 67 12.41 -1.44 12.26
N ALA A 68 12.44 -0.41 11.42
CA ALA A 68 12.23 0.97 11.88
C ALA A 68 10.80 1.15 12.41
N ALA A 69 10.66 2.05 13.37
CA ALA A 69 9.34 2.45 13.87
C ALA A 69 8.44 2.95 12.74
N VAL A 70 7.12 2.79 12.91
CA VAL A 70 6.12 3.27 11.96
C VAL A 70 6.28 4.79 11.80
N PRO A 71 6.53 5.29 10.59
CA PRO A 71 6.97 6.67 10.40
C PRO A 71 5.83 7.69 10.38
N VAL A 72 4.59 7.26 10.61
CA VAL A 72 3.39 8.13 10.58
C VAL A 72 2.66 8.08 11.92
N PRO A 73 2.00 9.19 12.32
CA PRO A 73 1.24 9.23 13.57
C PRO A 73 -0.02 8.37 13.48
N ALA A 74 -0.48 7.85 14.64
CA ALA A 74 -1.70 7.04 14.72
C ALA A 74 -2.98 7.76 14.28
N SER A 75 -2.97 9.09 14.26
CA SER A 75 -4.08 9.92 13.75
C SER A 75 -4.42 9.70 12.27
N VAL A 76 -3.55 9.01 11.51
CA VAL A 76 -3.89 8.58 10.15
C VAL A 76 -4.92 7.47 10.11
N LEU A 77 -5.13 6.78 11.23
CA LEU A 77 -6.06 5.67 11.37
C LEU A 77 -7.39 6.08 12.00
N LYS A 78 -8.42 5.37 11.65
CA LYS A 78 -9.71 5.24 12.34
C LYS A 78 -10.03 3.76 12.49
N THR A 79 -10.99 3.43 13.31
CA THR A 79 -11.48 2.03 13.42
C THR A 79 -11.82 1.47 12.04
N GLY A 80 -11.24 0.33 11.72
CA GLY A 80 -11.44 -0.36 10.45
C GLY A 80 -10.57 0.14 9.28
N THR A 81 -9.65 1.12 9.49
CA THR A 81 -8.68 1.49 8.44
C THR A 81 -7.89 0.26 7.99
N LEU A 82 -7.88 0.01 6.68
CA LEU A 82 -7.01 -1.01 6.10
C LEU A 82 -5.57 -0.47 6.04
N VAL A 83 -4.65 -1.14 6.74
CA VAL A 83 -3.21 -0.85 6.69
C VAL A 83 -2.53 -1.97 5.90
N TYR A 84 -2.04 -1.63 4.73
CA TYR A 84 -1.40 -2.57 3.82
C TYR A 84 0.10 -2.35 3.78
N ASP A 85 0.88 -3.37 4.15
CA ASP A 85 2.34 -3.36 3.93
C ASP A 85 2.65 -4.12 2.63
N MET A 86 3.44 -3.52 1.75
CA MET A 86 3.93 -4.23 0.56
C MET A 86 4.99 -5.28 0.91
N MET A 87 5.57 -5.22 2.12
CA MET A 87 6.39 -6.30 2.67
C MET A 87 5.50 -7.42 3.23
N TYR A 88 6.08 -8.60 3.41
CA TYR A 88 5.41 -9.79 3.97
C TYR A 88 6.30 -10.51 4.98
N GLY A 89 5.73 -11.48 5.71
CA GLY A 89 6.42 -12.23 6.74
C GLY A 89 6.87 -11.35 7.93
N PRO A 90 7.99 -11.70 8.58
CA PRO A 90 8.46 -11.00 9.79
C PRO A 90 8.70 -9.50 9.57
N ALA A 91 9.09 -9.08 8.37
CA ALA A 91 9.33 -7.66 8.06
C ALA A 91 8.05 -6.81 8.17
N ALA A 92 6.89 -7.35 7.84
CA ALA A 92 5.62 -6.64 7.93
C ALA A 92 5.06 -6.59 9.37
N ALA A 93 5.47 -7.51 10.24
CA ALA A 93 4.86 -7.71 11.56
C ALA A 93 4.77 -6.43 12.41
N PRO A 94 5.78 -5.55 12.49
CA PRO A 94 5.70 -4.32 13.30
C PRO A 94 4.59 -3.37 12.84
N LEU A 95 4.44 -3.15 11.53
CA LEU A 95 3.39 -2.29 10.99
C LEU A 95 2.00 -2.90 11.19
N LEU A 96 1.87 -4.20 10.99
CA LEU A 96 0.60 -4.91 11.18
C LEU A 96 0.17 -4.91 12.65
N GLN A 97 1.13 -5.04 13.57
CA GLN A 97 0.83 -4.95 15.01
C GLN A 97 0.40 -3.52 15.38
N TRP A 98 1.17 -2.51 14.95
CA TRP A 98 0.80 -1.11 15.16
C TRP A 98 -0.61 -0.80 14.62
N ALA A 99 -0.99 -1.33 13.45
CA ALA A 99 -2.32 -1.15 12.90
C ALA A 99 -3.40 -1.71 13.83
N ARG A 100 -3.21 -2.95 14.33
CA ARG A 100 -4.15 -3.59 15.28
C ARG A 100 -4.28 -2.82 16.58
N ASP A 101 -3.17 -2.37 17.16
CA ASP A 101 -3.13 -1.62 18.41
C ASP A 101 -3.91 -0.28 18.34
N HIS A 102 -4.09 0.24 17.11
CA HIS A 102 -4.83 1.48 16.84
C HIS A 102 -6.17 1.26 16.12
N GLY A 103 -6.73 0.04 16.19
CA GLY A 103 -8.06 -0.28 15.67
C GLY A 103 -8.13 -0.46 14.15
N GLY A 104 -6.99 -0.55 13.47
CA GLY A 104 -6.89 -0.83 12.04
C GLY A 104 -6.85 -2.33 11.71
N ILE A 105 -6.96 -2.64 10.44
CA ILE A 105 -6.89 -3.99 9.88
C ILE A 105 -5.59 -4.12 9.09
N GLY A 106 -4.60 -4.81 9.65
CA GLY A 106 -3.32 -5.04 8.98
C GLY A 106 -3.39 -6.13 7.90
N ARG A 107 -2.78 -5.88 6.75
CA ARG A 107 -2.56 -6.86 5.69
C ARG A 107 -1.14 -6.73 5.16
N ASP A 108 -0.49 -7.85 4.93
CA ASP A 108 0.84 -7.93 4.32
C ASP A 108 0.80 -8.07 2.80
N GLY A 109 1.96 -7.96 2.16
CA GLY A 109 2.13 -8.03 0.72
C GLY A 109 2.15 -9.44 0.12
N LEU A 110 1.99 -10.51 0.91
CA LEU A 110 2.07 -11.87 0.38
C LEU A 110 1.02 -12.12 -0.69
N GLY A 111 -0.21 -11.64 -0.50
CA GLY A 111 -1.27 -11.76 -1.51
C GLY A 111 -0.89 -11.09 -2.84
N MET A 112 -0.28 -9.91 -2.78
CA MET A 112 0.21 -9.21 -3.98
C MET A 112 1.32 -10.01 -4.68
N LEU A 113 2.24 -10.59 -3.91
CA LEU A 113 3.32 -11.42 -4.45
C LEU A 113 2.75 -12.63 -5.23
N ILE A 114 1.77 -13.32 -4.65
CA ILE A 114 1.16 -14.49 -5.28
C ILE A 114 0.37 -14.09 -6.53
N GLU A 115 -0.40 -13.01 -6.50
CA GLU A 115 -1.17 -12.56 -7.66
C GLU A 115 -0.26 -12.11 -8.81
N GLN A 116 0.82 -11.36 -8.54
CA GLN A 116 1.77 -10.98 -9.60
C GLN A 116 2.49 -12.19 -10.19
N ALA A 117 2.81 -13.22 -9.38
CA ALA A 117 3.38 -14.45 -9.85
C ALA A 117 2.39 -15.23 -10.74
N ALA A 118 1.10 -15.26 -10.37
CA ALA A 118 0.04 -15.88 -11.15
C ALA A 118 -0.13 -15.20 -12.52
N GLU A 119 -0.08 -13.86 -12.57
CA GLU A 119 -0.10 -13.10 -13.83
C GLU A 119 1.13 -13.41 -14.71
N ALA A 120 2.32 -13.42 -14.13
CA ALA A 120 3.54 -13.78 -14.85
C ALA A 120 3.45 -15.21 -15.43
N PHE A 121 2.98 -16.17 -14.63
CA PHE A 121 2.79 -17.56 -15.06
C PHE A 121 1.78 -17.67 -16.22
N LEU A 122 0.66 -16.93 -16.13
CA LEU A 122 -0.33 -16.84 -17.21
C LEU A 122 0.31 -16.36 -18.51
N LEU A 123 1.13 -15.30 -18.46
CA LEU A 123 1.81 -14.75 -19.64
C LEU A 123 2.81 -15.76 -20.25
N TRP A 124 3.52 -16.52 -19.41
CA TRP A 124 4.54 -17.44 -19.88
C TRP A 124 3.99 -18.79 -20.34
N ARG A 125 2.93 -19.27 -19.70
CA ARG A 125 2.39 -20.63 -19.86
C ARG A 125 0.99 -20.70 -20.45
N GLY A 126 0.32 -19.55 -20.60
CA GLY A 126 -1.06 -19.47 -21.11
C GLY A 126 -2.14 -20.02 -20.16
N VAL A 127 -1.76 -20.40 -18.93
CA VAL A 127 -2.66 -20.95 -17.92
C VAL A 127 -2.51 -20.17 -16.62
N ARG A 128 -3.65 -19.73 -16.02
CA ARG A 128 -3.65 -19.06 -14.72
C ARG A 128 -3.67 -20.10 -13.59
N PRO A 129 -2.69 -20.12 -12.69
CA PRO A 129 -2.71 -21.00 -11.53
C PRO A 129 -3.78 -20.58 -10.50
N PRO A 130 -4.24 -21.49 -9.61
CA PRO A 130 -5.22 -21.18 -8.56
C PRO A 130 -4.56 -20.37 -7.43
N SER A 131 -4.36 -19.06 -7.63
CA SER A 131 -3.62 -18.18 -6.73
C SER A 131 -4.14 -18.18 -5.29
N ALA A 132 -5.45 -18.30 -5.09
CA ALA A 132 -6.04 -18.38 -3.74
C ALA A 132 -5.57 -19.64 -2.97
N LEU A 133 -5.51 -20.80 -3.63
CA LEU A 133 -5.00 -22.03 -3.03
C LEU A 133 -3.51 -21.91 -2.70
N VAL A 134 -2.71 -21.40 -3.64
CA VAL A 134 -1.28 -21.15 -3.44
C VAL A 134 -1.05 -20.22 -2.24
N LEU A 135 -1.84 -19.16 -2.12
CA LEU A 135 -1.76 -18.25 -0.97
C LEU A 135 -2.03 -18.95 0.36
N GLN A 136 -3.04 -19.82 0.41
CA GLN A 136 -3.35 -20.60 1.61
C GLN A 136 -2.19 -21.54 1.99
N GLU A 137 -1.64 -22.27 1.03
CA GLU A 137 -0.52 -23.20 1.25
C GLU A 137 0.74 -22.46 1.72
N VAL A 138 1.08 -21.32 1.08
CA VAL A 138 2.25 -20.54 1.48
C VAL A 138 2.06 -19.94 2.89
N ARG A 139 0.85 -19.48 3.24
CA ARG A 139 0.57 -19.00 4.61
C ARG A 139 0.67 -20.11 5.65
N ALA A 140 0.20 -21.32 5.32
CA ALA A 140 0.29 -22.47 6.22
C ALA A 140 1.74 -22.95 6.43
N ALA A 141 2.63 -22.72 5.47
CA ALA A 141 4.04 -23.08 5.54
C ALA A 141 4.93 -22.00 6.23
N GLN A 142 4.38 -20.82 6.52
CA GLN A 142 5.10 -19.78 7.27
C GLN A 142 5.10 -20.13 8.77
N PRO A 143 6.25 -20.03 9.45
CA PRO A 143 6.37 -20.29 10.89
C PRO A 143 5.63 -19.25 11.74
#